data_e51ece26b6b8a75cef4652f2bc106c29
#
_entry.id   e51ece26b6b8a75cef4652f2bc106c29
#
_cell.length_a   1.000
_cell.length_b   1.000
_cell.length_c   1.000
_cell.angle_alpha   90.00
_cell.angle_beta   90.00
_cell.angle_gamma   90.00
#
_symmetry.space_group_name_H-M   'P 1'
#
loop_
_entity.id
_entity.type
_entity.pdbx_description
1 polymer ?
#
loop_
_entity_poly.entity_id
_entity_poly.type
_entity_poly.pdbx_seq_one_letter_code
_entity_poly.pdbx_strand_id
1 'polypeptide(L)'
;MSTLEIKTLHAQVVPADENEDPKPILHGVNLTINSGETHAIMGPNGSGKSTLSYAIAGHPRYEITEGEVLLDGENLLDMEVDERARAGLFLAMQYPTEVPGVSMANFLRSSATAVRGEAPKIREWVKEARGAMEELAIDPSFSERSINEGFSGGEKKRHEILQLGLLKPKFAILDETDSGLDVDALRIVSEGINRYQAVSYTHLTLPTT
;
A
#
# COMPACT_ATOMS: atom_id res chain seq x y z
N MET A 1 10.18 -10.62 15.22
CA MET A 1 10.02 -10.73 13.75
C MET A 1 8.54 -10.68 13.49
N SER A 2 8.11 -9.79 12.59
CA SER A 2 6.69 -9.69 12.24
C SER A 2 6.32 -10.73 11.19
N THR A 3 5.08 -11.24 11.26
CA THR A 3 4.55 -12.25 10.33
C THR A 3 3.16 -11.87 9.87
N LEU A 4 2.92 -11.96 8.56
CA LEU A 4 1.59 -11.88 7.96
C LEU A 4 1.17 -13.29 7.55
N GLU A 5 0.06 -13.77 8.08
CA GLU A 5 -0.50 -15.08 7.78
C GLU A 5 -1.88 -14.93 7.16
N ILE A 6 -2.09 -15.54 6.01
CA ILE A 6 -3.39 -15.64 5.35
C ILE A 6 -3.77 -17.11 5.38
N LYS A 7 -4.95 -17.42 5.96
CA LYS A 7 -5.42 -18.80 6.14
C LYS A 7 -6.77 -18.97 5.48
N THR A 8 -6.81 -19.83 4.48
CA THR A 8 -8.03 -20.26 3.77
C THR A 8 -8.94 -19.09 3.40
N LEU A 9 -8.34 -18.01 2.87
CA LEU A 9 -9.06 -16.75 2.60
C LEU A 9 -9.95 -16.89 1.37
N HIS A 10 -11.24 -16.70 1.57
CA HIS A 10 -12.26 -16.59 0.53
C HIS A 10 -12.77 -15.15 0.47
N ALA A 11 -12.95 -14.62 -0.73
CA ALA A 11 -13.53 -13.29 -0.90
C ALA A 11 -14.36 -13.21 -2.19
N GLN A 12 -15.35 -12.33 -2.14
CA GLN A 12 -16.25 -12.04 -3.26
C GLN A 12 -16.32 -10.53 -3.52
N VAL A 13 -16.75 -10.19 -4.75
CA VAL A 13 -17.10 -8.80 -5.08
C VAL A 13 -18.49 -8.52 -4.57
N VAL A 14 -18.66 -7.43 -3.86
CA VAL A 14 -19.96 -6.89 -3.50
C VAL A 14 -20.56 -6.22 -4.73
N PRO A 15 -21.72 -6.68 -5.24
CA PRO A 15 -22.33 -6.08 -6.42
C PRO A 15 -22.78 -4.65 -6.14
N ALA A 16 -22.72 -3.80 -7.18
CA ALA A 16 -23.19 -2.44 -7.11
C ALA A 16 -24.73 -2.35 -7.15
N ASP A 17 -25.39 -3.36 -7.73
CA ASP A 17 -26.85 -3.51 -7.80
C ASP A 17 -27.27 -4.65 -6.86
N GLU A 18 -28.25 -4.38 -6.02
CA GLU A 18 -28.82 -5.37 -5.09
C GLU A 18 -29.46 -6.60 -5.78
N ASN A 19 -29.74 -6.51 -7.08
CA ASN A 19 -30.27 -7.61 -7.87
C ASN A 19 -29.20 -8.51 -8.51
N GLU A 20 -27.92 -8.18 -8.37
CA GLU A 20 -26.82 -9.01 -8.86
C GLU A 20 -26.29 -9.93 -7.74
N ASP A 21 -26.00 -11.18 -8.08
CA ASP A 21 -25.40 -12.12 -7.15
C ASP A 21 -23.93 -11.76 -6.87
N PRO A 22 -23.45 -11.85 -5.62
CA PRO A 22 -22.05 -11.69 -5.28
C PRO A 22 -21.18 -12.68 -6.06
N LYS A 23 -20.05 -12.20 -6.59
CA LYS A 23 -19.15 -13.02 -7.40
C LYS A 23 -17.92 -13.45 -6.58
N PRO A 24 -17.80 -14.74 -6.23
CA PRO A 24 -16.60 -15.28 -5.60
C PRO A 24 -15.36 -15.12 -6.50
N ILE A 25 -14.24 -14.69 -5.92
CA ILE A 25 -12.96 -14.50 -6.65
C ILE A 25 -11.80 -15.21 -5.95
N LEU A 26 -11.72 -15.13 -4.62
CA LEU A 26 -10.71 -15.86 -3.88
C LEU A 26 -11.29 -17.16 -3.33
N HIS A 27 -10.55 -18.25 -3.49
CA HIS A 27 -11.01 -19.60 -3.22
C HIS A 27 -10.03 -20.35 -2.28
N GLY A 28 -9.88 -19.87 -1.03
CA GLY A 28 -9.05 -20.52 -0.03
C GLY A 28 -7.56 -20.22 -0.16
N VAL A 29 -7.20 -18.93 -0.27
CA VAL A 29 -5.79 -18.51 -0.37
C VAL A 29 -5.08 -18.74 0.96
N ASN A 30 -3.91 -19.41 0.89
CA ASN A 30 -3.01 -19.60 2.02
C ASN A 30 -1.66 -19.01 1.69
N LEU A 31 -1.13 -18.16 2.58
CA LEU A 31 0.17 -17.51 2.39
C LEU A 31 0.73 -17.09 3.75
N THR A 32 2.00 -17.35 3.99
CA THR A 32 2.72 -16.87 5.17
C THR A 32 3.94 -16.09 4.71
N ILE A 33 4.12 -14.87 5.22
CA ILE A 33 5.22 -13.98 4.88
C ILE A 33 5.86 -13.49 6.17
N ASN A 34 7.18 -13.68 6.30
CA ASN A 34 7.94 -13.21 7.46
C ASN A 34 8.65 -11.89 7.14
N SER A 35 8.93 -11.11 8.17
CA SER A 35 9.67 -9.85 8.01
C SER A 35 11.00 -10.06 7.31
N GLY A 36 11.30 -9.21 6.31
CA GLY A 36 12.49 -9.30 5.45
C GLY A 36 12.31 -10.15 4.19
N GLU A 37 11.18 -10.84 4.04
CA GLU A 37 10.89 -11.60 2.82
C GLU A 37 10.19 -10.73 1.77
N THR A 38 10.38 -11.08 0.50
CA THR A 38 9.63 -10.54 -0.63
C THR A 38 8.93 -11.67 -1.36
N HIS A 39 7.62 -11.60 -1.44
CA HIS A 39 6.81 -12.57 -2.17
C HIS A 39 6.20 -11.91 -3.41
N ALA A 40 6.42 -12.51 -4.57
CA ALA A 40 5.80 -12.09 -5.82
C ALA A 40 4.61 -13.00 -6.15
N ILE A 41 3.40 -12.43 -6.18
CA ILE A 41 2.20 -13.16 -6.58
C ILE A 41 2.01 -12.99 -8.09
N MET A 42 2.15 -14.08 -8.81
CA MET A 42 2.03 -14.14 -10.25
C MET A 42 0.77 -14.87 -10.69
N GLY A 43 0.24 -14.51 -11.84
CA GLY A 43 -0.93 -15.16 -12.45
C GLY A 43 -1.55 -14.31 -13.54
N PRO A 44 -2.40 -14.89 -14.39
CA PRO A 44 -3.04 -14.19 -15.49
C PRO A 44 -3.96 -13.06 -14.99
N ASN A 45 -4.33 -12.15 -15.90
CA ASN A 45 -5.29 -11.10 -15.58
C ASN A 45 -6.63 -11.72 -15.17
N GLY A 46 -7.24 -11.17 -14.13
CA GLY A 46 -8.48 -11.69 -13.55
C GLY A 46 -8.32 -12.88 -12.58
N SER A 47 -7.08 -13.30 -12.26
CA SER A 47 -6.85 -14.40 -11.30
C SER A 47 -7.05 -14.02 -9.82
N GLY A 48 -7.41 -12.77 -9.52
CA GLY A 48 -7.68 -12.31 -8.14
C GLY A 48 -6.48 -11.67 -7.42
N LYS A 49 -5.36 -11.39 -8.11
CA LYS A 49 -4.18 -10.74 -7.48
C LYS A 49 -4.54 -9.44 -6.76
N SER A 50 -5.06 -8.46 -7.50
CA SER A 50 -5.47 -7.17 -6.93
C SER A 50 -6.64 -7.33 -5.94
N THR A 51 -7.54 -8.32 -6.17
CA THR A 51 -8.60 -8.64 -5.21
C THR A 51 -8.02 -9.03 -3.85
N LEU A 52 -6.96 -9.86 -3.82
CA LEU A 52 -6.29 -10.24 -2.58
C LEU A 52 -5.75 -9.01 -1.85
N SER A 53 -5.07 -8.11 -2.56
CA SER A 53 -4.51 -6.88 -2.00
C SER A 53 -5.58 -5.97 -1.39
N TYR A 54 -6.64 -5.72 -2.15
CA TYR A 54 -7.73 -4.86 -1.70
C TYR A 54 -8.57 -5.49 -0.58
N ALA A 55 -8.81 -6.80 -0.62
CA ALA A 55 -9.54 -7.51 0.43
C ALA A 55 -8.78 -7.45 1.77
N ILE A 56 -7.47 -7.70 1.77
CA ILE A 56 -6.62 -7.58 2.97
C ILE A 56 -6.62 -6.14 3.49
N ALA A 57 -6.57 -5.15 2.61
CA ALA A 57 -6.60 -3.75 2.99
C ALA A 57 -7.98 -3.24 3.46
N GLY A 58 -9.05 -4.04 3.31
CA GLY A 58 -10.40 -3.69 3.76
C GLY A 58 -11.17 -2.81 2.78
N HIS A 59 -10.89 -2.92 1.48
CA HIS A 59 -11.62 -2.13 0.48
C HIS A 59 -13.08 -2.56 0.40
N PRO A 60 -14.07 -1.63 0.49
CA PRO A 60 -15.49 -1.96 0.65
C PRO A 60 -16.14 -2.70 -0.53
N ARG A 61 -15.46 -2.74 -1.67
CA ARG A 61 -15.90 -3.51 -2.85
C ARG A 61 -15.77 -5.02 -2.66
N TYR A 62 -14.99 -5.47 -1.69
CA TYR A 62 -14.70 -6.87 -1.48
C TYR A 62 -15.15 -7.30 -0.08
N GLU A 63 -15.89 -8.40 -0.01
CA GLU A 63 -16.32 -9.04 1.20
C GLU A 63 -15.54 -10.34 1.40
N ILE A 64 -14.98 -10.51 2.58
CA ILE A 64 -14.34 -11.77 2.96
C ILE A 64 -15.41 -12.66 3.55
N THR A 65 -15.57 -13.86 2.97
CA THR A 65 -16.62 -14.81 3.35
C THR A 65 -16.12 -15.90 4.29
N GLU A 66 -14.82 -16.25 4.19
CA GLU A 66 -14.18 -17.25 5.05
C GLU A 66 -12.69 -16.96 5.18
N GLY A 67 -12.08 -17.48 6.25
CA GLY A 67 -10.65 -17.42 6.50
C GLY A 67 -10.24 -16.33 7.47
N GLU A 68 -8.91 -16.19 7.63
CA GLU A 68 -8.27 -15.25 8.55
C GLU A 68 -7.10 -14.54 7.88
N VAL A 69 -6.84 -13.31 8.29
CA VAL A 69 -5.63 -12.57 7.94
C VAL A 69 -5.00 -12.04 9.23
N LEU A 70 -3.92 -12.66 9.66
CA LEU A 70 -3.27 -12.36 10.92
C LEU A 70 -1.99 -11.56 10.70
N LEU A 71 -1.86 -10.41 11.35
CA LEU A 71 -0.64 -9.64 11.44
C LEU A 71 -0.11 -9.73 12.88
N ASP A 72 1.02 -10.38 13.06
CA ASP A 72 1.60 -10.64 14.39
C ASP A 72 0.63 -11.35 15.35
N GLY A 73 -0.27 -12.19 14.81
CA GLY A 73 -1.29 -12.93 15.56
C GLY A 73 -2.59 -12.16 15.80
N GLU A 74 -2.69 -10.89 15.43
CA GLU A 74 -3.92 -10.10 15.50
C GLU A 74 -4.67 -10.17 14.16
N ASN A 75 -5.98 -10.46 14.20
CA ASN A 75 -6.78 -10.60 12.98
C ASN A 75 -7.12 -9.22 12.39
N LEU A 76 -6.56 -8.94 11.20
CA LEU A 76 -6.83 -7.69 10.49
C LEU A 76 -8.30 -7.55 10.06
N LEU A 77 -9.04 -8.67 9.95
CA LEU A 77 -10.43 -8.63 9.51
C LEU A 77 -11.37 -8.02 10.55
N ASP A 78 -10.96 -8.04 11.82
CA ASP A 78 -11.70 -7.43 12.93
C ASP A 78 -11.42 -5.92 13.07
N MET A 79 -10.52 -5.38 12.22
CA MET A 79 -10.06 -3.99 12.26
C MET A 79 -10.69 -3.16 11.13
N GLU A 80 -10.98 -1.90 11.42
CA GLU A 80 -11.30 -0.90 10.40
C GLU A 80 -10.08 -0.59 9.52
N VAL A 81 -10.30 0.01 8.36
CA VAL A 81 -9.24 0.26 7.36
C VAL A 81 -8.07 1.08 7.93
N ASP A 82 -8.37 2.10 8.72
CA ASP A 82 -7.37 2.95 9.36
C ASP A 82 -6.65 2.23 10.52
N GLU A 83 -7.30 1.28 11.19
CA GLU A 83 -6.69 0.44 12.21
C GLU A 83 -5.70 -0.54 11.60
N ARG A 84 -6.02 -1.15 10.44
CA ARG A 84 -5.07 -1.99 9.67
C ARG A 84 -3.82 -1.21 9.29
N ALA A 85 -3.98 0.04 8.85
CA ALA A 85 -2.85 0.91 8.53
C ALA A 85 -2.00 1.23 9.77
N ARG A 86 -2.62 1.50 10.93
CA ARG A 86 -1.91 1.71 12.21
C ARG A 86 -1.24 0.45 12.73
N ALA A 87 -1.81 -0.73 12.49
CA ALA A 87 -1.21 -2.02 12.81
C ALA A 87 0.08 -2.28 12.00
N GLY A 88 0.25 -1.59 10.88
CA GLY A 88 1.45 -1.62 10.05
C GLY A 88 1.26 -2.21 8.65
N LEU A 89 0.02 -2.28 8.15
CA LEU A 89 -0.25 -2.66 6.77
C LEU A 89 -0.23 -1.42 5.87
N PHE A 90 0.41 -1.54 4.69
CA PHE A 90 0.43 -0.51 3.65
C PHE A 90 0.02 -1.12 2.31
N LEU A 91 -0.78 -0.40 1.55
CA LEU A 91 -1.14 -0.76 0.17
C LEU A 91 -0.75 0.38 -0.78
N ALA A 92 0.17 0.09 -1.72
CA ALA A 92 0.36 0.91 -2.91
C ALA A 92 -0.65 0.46 -3.97
N MET A 93 -1.54 1.36 -4.34
CA MET A 93 -2.66 1.05 -5.24
C MET A 93 -2.22 1.09 -6.70
N GLN A 94 -2.86 0.27 -7.54
CA GLN A 94 -2.68 0.35 -8.99
C GLN A 94 -3.00 1.78 -9.51
N TYR A 95 -4.08 2.37 -9.03
CA TYR A 95 -4.52 3.72 -9.37
C TYR A 95 -4.67 4.57 -8.11
N PRO A 96 -3.63 5.36 -7.73
CA PRO A 96 -3.71 6.21 -6.54
C PRO A 96 -4.81 7.27 -6.64
N THR A 97 -5.62 7.37 -5.59
CA THR A 97 -6.75 8.30 -5.53
C THR A 97 -6.26 9.75 -5.41
N GLU A 98 -6.95 10.66 -6.09
CA GLU A 98 -6.76 12.09 -5.95
C GLU A 98 -7.57 12.62 -4.76
N VAL A 99 -6.96 13.50 -3.97
CA VAL A 99 -7.63 14.16 -2.82
C VAL A 99 -7.50 15.68 -2.98
N PRO A 100 -8.43 16.32 -3.72
CA PRO A 100 -8.40 17.77 -3.92
C PRO A 100 -8.46 18.53 -2.60
N GLY A 101 -7.68 19.61 -2.50
CA GLY A 101 -7.67 20.49 -1.33
C GLY A 101 -6.84 19.99 -0.14
N VAL A 102 -6.29 18.78 -0.18
CA VAL A 102 -5.39 18.26 0.84
C VAL A 102 -3.95 18.27 0.32
N SER A 103 -3.11 19.16 0.83
CA SER A 103 -1.71 19.22 0.39
C SER A 103 -0.95 17.97 0.80
N MET A 104 0.02 17.58 -0.05
CA MET A 104 0.91 16.45 0.18
C MET A 104 1.61 16.54 1.56
N ALA A 105 2.11 17.71 1.92
CA ALA A 105 2.77 17.94 3.21
C ALA A 105 1.85 17.66 4.40
N ASN A 106 0.60 18.13 4.35
CA ASN A 106 -0.39 17.92 5.41
C ASN A 106 -0.80 16.45 5.50
N PHE A 107 -1.07 15.82 4.37
CA PHE A 107 -1.43 14.40 4.33
C PHE A 107 -0.32 13.53 4.93
N LEU A 108 0.92 13.66 4.44
CA LEU A 108 2.04 12.85 4.90
C LEU A 108 2.27 13.01 6.41
N ARG A 109 2.20 14.25 6.93
CA ARG A 109 2.39 14.50 8.35
C ARG A 109 1.24 13.94 9.20
N SER A 110 -0.01 14.07 8.72
CA SER A 110 -1.18 13.52 9.41
C SER A 110 -1.13 11.99 9.43
N SER A 111 -0.79 11.35 8.31
CA SER A 111 -0.62 9.91 8.22
C SER A 111 0.51 9.42 9.14
N ALA A 112 1.67 10.09 9.14
CA ALA A 112 2.76 9.76 10.04
C ALA A 112 2.37 9.93 11.52
N THR A 113 1.57 10.95 11.85
CA THR A 113 1.03 11.14 13.22
C THR A 113 0.13 9.96 13.61
N ALA A 114 -0.77 9.54 12.74
CA ALA A 114 -1.68 8.43 13.00
C ALA A 114 -0.94 7.10 13.21
N VAL A 115 0.05 6.81 12.35
CA VAL A 115 0.84 5.55 12.42
C VAL A 115 1.80 5.54 13.61
N ARG A 116 2.43 6.68 13.93
CA ARG A 116 3.42 6.78 15.02
C ARG A 116 2.77 6.97 16.40
N GLY A 117 1.48 7.31 16.45
CA GLY A 117 0.74 7.62 17.67
C GLY A 117 1.01 9.03 18.24
N GLU A 118 1.99 9.75 17.70
CA GLU A 118 2.32 11.13 18.08
C GLU A 118 2.78 11.96 16.88
N ALA A 119 2.54 13.25 16.94
CA ALA A 119 2.94 14.16 15.88
C ALA A 119 4.46 14.32 15.84
N PRO A 120 5.11 14.08 14.69
CA PRO A 120 6.55 14.29 14.58
C PRO A 120 6.90 15.77 14.76
N LYS A 121 8.06 16.04 15.39
CA LYS A 121 8.57 17.40 15.59
C LYS A 121 8.81 18.07 14.25
N ILE A 122 8.25 19.26 14.04
CA ILE A 122 8.20 19.92 12.73
C ILE A 122 9.57 20.00 12.05
N ARG A 123 10.62 20.40 12.79
CA ARG A 123 11.96 20.55 12.21
C ARG A 123 12.56 19.21 11.75
N GLU A 124 12.37 18.16 12.52
CA GLU A 124 12.85 16.81 12.20
C GLU A 124 12.06 16.23 11.02
N TRP A 125 10.73 16.41 11.06
CA TRP A 125 9.84 15.98 9.99
C TRP A 125 10.15 16.62 8.64
N VAL A 126 10.33 17.94 8.60
CA VAL A 126 10.68 18.65 7.36
C VAL A 126 11.99 18.15 6.78
N LYS A 127 12.99 17.86 7.65
CA LYS A 127 14.26 17.30 7.20
C LYS A 127 14.09 15.88 6.64
N GLU A 128 13.34 15.02 7.35
CA GLU A 128 13.04 13.63 6.94
C GLU A 128 12.29 13.61 5.61
N ALA A 129 11.22 14.40 5.49
CA ALA A 129 10.40 14.45 4.27
C ALA A 129 11.18 14.99 3.07
N ARG A 130 11.97 16.06 3.24
CA ARG A 130 12.81 16.59 2.15
C ARG A 130 13.85 15.58 1.69
N GLY A 131 14.55 14.92 2.61
CA GLY A 131 15.53 13.89 2.26
C GLY A 131 14.89 12.76 1.45
N ALA A 132 13.72 12.28 1.87
CA ALA A 132 12.99 11.24 1.15
C ALA A 132 12.49 11.70 -0.23
N MET A 133 12.09 12.97 -0.38
CA MET A 133 11.72 13.56 -1.69
C MET A 133 12.93 13.65 -2.63
N GLU A 134 14.09 14.10 -2.13
CA GLU A 134 15.33 14.18 -2.92
C GLU A 134 15.76 12.79 -3.43
N GLU A 135 15.66 11.76 -2.59
CA GLU A 135 15.99 10.38 -2.96
C GLU A 135 15.11 9.82 -4.08
N LEU A 136 13.88 10.29 -4.19
CA LEU A 136 12.90 9.87 -5.20
C LEU A 136 12.79 10.84 -6.38
N ALA A 137 13.70 11.84 -6.47
CA ALA A 137 13.67 12.90 -7.47
C ALA A 137 12.28 13.58 -7.57
N ILE A 138 11.66 13.84 -6.43
CA ILE A 138 10.39 14.58 -6.32
C ILE A 138 10.73 16.05 -6.05
N ASP A 139 10.21 16.95 -6.91
CA ASP A 139 10.40 18.39 -6.72
C ASP A 139 9.74 18.85 -5.40
N PRO A 140 10.44 19.60 -4.54
CA PRO A 140 9.89 20.09 -3.28
C PRO A 140 8.60 20.89 -3.40
N SER A 141 8.33 21.52 -4.55
CA SER A 141 7.08 22.26 -4.79
C SER A 141 5.84 21.37 -4.74
N PHE A 142 5.99 20.05 -4.93
CA PHE A 142 4.89 19.10 -4.79
C PHE A 142 4.30 19.06 -3.36
N SER A 143 5.08 19.43 -2.35
CA SER A 143 4.60 19.48 -0.96
C SER A 143 3.36 20.37 -0.75
N GLU A 144 3.23 21.42 -1.57
CA GLU A 144 2.09 22.36 -1.51
C GLU A 144 0.89 21.95 -2.38
N ARG A 145 1.09 20.98 -3.29
CA ARG A 145 0.04 20.53 -4.22
C ARG A 145 -0.90 19.54 -3.54
N SER A 146 -2.14 19.50 -4.00
CA SER A 146 -3.11 18.47 -3.61
C SER A 146 -2.60 17.08 -3.98
N ILE A 147 -2.88 16.10 -3.13
CA ILE A 147 -2.46 14.71 -3.33
C ILE A 147 -2.95 14.18 -4.66
N ASN A 148 -1.98 13.74 -5.48
CA ASN A 148 -2.17 13.09 -6.77
C ASN A 148 -2.94 13.93 -7.82
N GLU A 149 -3.44 15.11 -7.48
CA GLU A 149 -4.20 15.98 -8.39
C GLU A 149 -3.31 16.51 -9.50
N GLY A 150 -3.59 16.08 -10.74
CA GLY A 150 -2.82 16.46 -11.92
C GLY A 150 -1.38 15.90 -11.94
N PHE A 151 -1.07 14.88 -11.17
CA PHE A 151 0.21 14.18 -11.24
C PHE A 151 0.22 13.21 -12.42
N SER A 152 1.35 13.10 -13.09
CA SER A 152 1.63 12.02 -14.04
C SER A 152 1.66 10.65 -13.34
N GLY A 153 1.55 9.56 -14.11
CA GLY A 153 1.64 8.21 -13.55
C GLY A 153 2.92 7.99 -12.75
N GLY A 154 4.07 8.42 -13.29
CA GLY A 154 5.36 8.30 -12.61
C GLY A 154 5.45 9.14 -11.33
N GLU A 155 4.88 10.33 -11.30
CA GLU A 155 4.81 11.18 -10.10
C GLU A 155 3.93 10.54 -9.03
N LYS A 156 2.75 9.99 -9.39
CA LYS A 156 1.87 9.27 -8.46
C LYS A 156 2.60 8.09 -7.83
N LYS A 157 3.31 7.28 -8.61
CA LYS A 157 4.06 6.12 -8.09
C LYS A 157 5.23 6.51 -7.19
N ARG A 158 6.03 7.52 -7.59
CA ARG A 158 7.09 8.05 -6.71
C ARG A 158 6.52 8.56 -5.39
N HIS A 159 5.33 9.17 -5.43
CA HIS A 159 4.64 9.63 -4.24
C HIS A 159 4.17 8.48 -3.33
N GLU A 160 3.73 7.35 -3.88
CA GLU A 160 3.42 6.14 -3.08
C GLU A 160 4.67 5.59 -2.40
N ILE A 161 5.82 5.55 -3.10
CA ILE A 161 7.08 5.12 -2.49
C ILE A 161 7.57 6.11 -1.42
N LEU A 162 7.32 7.41 -1.61
CA LEU A 162 7.56 8.40 -0.56
C LEU A 162 6.76 8.11 0.70
N GLN A 163 5.47 7.77 0.55
CA GLN A 163 4.63 7.37 1.68
C GLN A 163 5.19 6.12 2.37
N LEU A 164 5.54 5.09 1.59
CA LEU A 164 6.17 3.87 2.11
C LEU A 164 7.39 4.19 2.99
N GLY A 165 8.28 5.04 2.50
CA GLY A 165 9.51 5.42 3.21
C GLY A 165 9.29 6.23 4.48
N LEU A 166 8.28 7.09 4.50
CA LEU A 166 7.97 7.94 5.64
C LEU A 166 7.12 7.24 6.70
N LEU A 167 6.18 6.38 6.29
CA LEU A 167 5.28 5.67 7.20
C LEU A 167 5.91 4.42 7.79
N LYS A 168 6.86 3.80 7.11
CA LYS A 168 7.61 2.62 7.56
C LYS A 168 6.69 1.50 8.07
N PRO A 169 5.81 0.97 7.23
CA PRO A 169 4.89 -0.10 7.62
C PRO A 169 5.63 -1.39 7.94
N LYS A 170 5.00 -2.33 8.66
CA LYS A 170 5.53 -3.69 8.88
C LYS A 170 5.44 -4.52 7.59
N PHE A 171 4.34 -4.37 6.86
CA PHE A 171 4.07 -5.07 5.60
C PHE A 171 3.56 -4.09 4.54
N ALA A 172 4.13 -4.17 3.35
CA ALA A 172 3.70 -3.40 2.20
C ALA A 172 3.21 -4.34 1.09
N ILE A 173 2.01 -4.08 0.60
CA ILE A 173 1.45 -4.69 -0.61
C ILE A 173 1.63 -3.69 -1.75
N LEU A 174 2.31 -4.11 -2.81
CA LEU A 174 2.61 -3.27 -3.97
C LEU A 174 1.86 -3.82 -5.19
N ASP A 175 0.74 -3.18 -5.56
CA ASP A 175 -0.10 -3.63 -6.68
C ASP A 175 0.30 -2.89 -7.96
N GLU A 176 0.99 -3.61 -8.86
CA GLU A 176 1.43 -3.09 -10.18
C GLU A 176 2.13 -1.73 -10.12
N THR A 177 3.05 -1.55 -9.15
CA THR A 177 3.77 -0.28 -8.97
C THR A 177 4.73 0.04 -10.12
N ASP A 178 5.02 -0.91 -10.98
CA ASP A 178 5.84 -0.82 -12.19
C ASP A 178 5.03 -0.49 -13.46
N SER A 179 3.70 -0.54 -13.40
CA SER A 179 2.83 -0.34 -14.55
C SER A 179 2.82 1.10 -15.04
N GLY A 180 3.02 1.29 -16.36
CA GLY A 180 2.91 2.61 -17.01
C GLY A 180 4.06 3.59 -16.67
N LEU A 181 5.17 3.12 -16.13
CA LEU A 181 6.35 3.92 -15.86
C LEU A 181 7.31 3.93 -17.06
N ASP A 182 7.95 5.08 -17.30
CA ASP A 182 9.15 5.12 -18.13
C ASP A 182 10.34 4.49 -17.40
N VAL A 183 11.44 4.26 -18.14
CA VAL A 183 12.62 3.55 -17.61
C VAL A 183 13.26 4.28 -16.42
N ASP A 184 13.26 5.61 -16.43
CA ASP A 184 13.86 6.40 -15.35
C ASP A 184 12.99 6.37 -14.10
N ALA A 185 11.68 6.52 -14.24
CA ALA A 185 10.75 6.40 -13.12
C ALA A 185 10.77 5.00 -12.53
N LEU A 186 10.82 3.95 -13.37
CA LEU A 186 10.92 2.55 -12.93
C LEU A 186 12.18 2.31 -12.11
N ARG A 187 13.34 2.86 -12.55
CA ARG A 187 14.59 2.74 -11.81
C ARG A 187 14.48 3.40 -10.44
N ILE A 188 14.00 4.64 -10.36
CA ILE A 188 13.84 5.38 -9.10
C ILE A 188 12.91 4.64 -8.12
N VAL A 189 11.78 4.15 -8.61
CA VAL A 189 10.79 3.38 -7.82
C VAL A 189 11.44 2.09 -7.30
N SER A 190 12.13 1.33 -8.17
CA SER A 190 12.79 0.07 -7.80
C SER A 190 13.91 0.28 -6.78
N GLU A 191 14.74 1.32 -6.96
CA GLU A 191 15.78 1.68 -6.00
C GLU A 191 15.19 2.10 -4.66
N GLY A 192 14.08 2.87 -4.67
CA GLY A 192 13.34 3.25 -3.48
C GLY A 192 12.82 2.03 -2.71
N ILE A 193 12.15 1.10 -3.40
CA ILE A 193 11.64 -0.15 -2.80
C ILE A 193 12.79 -0.96 -2.18
N ASN A 194 13.87 -1.19 -2.93
CA ASN A 194 15.03 -1.96 -2.44
C ASN A 194 15.69 -1.31 -1.22
N ARG A 195 15.77 0.02 -1.17
CA ARG A 195 16.32 0.75 -0.03
C ARG A 195 15.46 0.54 1.23
N TYR A 196 14.15 0.58 1.08
CA TYR A 196 13.25 0.35 2.20
C TYR A 196 13.20 -1.12 2.62
N GLN A 197 13.33 -2.07 1.69
CA GLN A 197 13.47 -3.49 1.99
C GLN A 197 14.69 -3.77 2.89
N ALA A 198 15.82 -3.13 2.63
CA ALA A 198 17.04 -3.30 3.42
C ALA A 198 16.90 -2.88 4.90
N VAL A 199 15.84 -2.14 5.26
CA VAL A 199 15.59 -1.61 6.62
C VAL A 199 14.58 -2.44 7.41
N SER A 200 14.19 -3.65 6.98
CA SER A 200 13.30 -4.59 7.69
C SER A 200 11.82 -4.55 7.28
N TYR A 201 11.52 -4.32 6.01
CA TYR A 201 10.14 -4.40 5.51
C TYR A 201 9.92 -5.66 4.66
N THR A 202 8.70 -6.18 4.75
CA THR A 202 8.23 -7.28 3.91
C THR A 202 7.37 -6.72 2.78
N HIS A 203 7.60 -7.23 1.57
CA HIS A 203 6.86 -6.79 0.39
C HIS A 203 6.08 -7.96 -0.22
N LEU A 204 4.83 -7.68 -0.56
CA LEU A 204 4.04 -8.49 -1.46
C LEU A 204 3.94 -7.72 -2.78
N THR A 205 4.60 -8.19 -3.83
CA THR A 205 4.52 -7.53 -5.14
C THR A 205 3.58 -8.28 -6.06
N LEU A 206 2.78 -7.53 -6.81
CA LEU A 206 1.91 -8.03 -7.86
C LEU A 206 2.44 -7.48 -9.19
N PRO A 207 3.39 -8.17 -9.84
CA PRO A 207 3.94 -7.69 -11.10
C PRO A 207 2.89 -7.74 -12.21
N THR A 208 2.95 -6.76 -13.10
CA THR A 208 2.29 -6.81 -14.41
C THR A 208 2.88 -7.96 -15.21
N THR A 209 2.06 -8.88 -15.67
CA THR A 209 2.45 -9.94 -16.62
C THR A 209 2.27 -9.47 -18.06
#